data_712296ca7b8ece7bad27621d4ea99c8f
#
_entry.id   712296ca7b8ece7bad27621d4ea99c8f
#
_cell.length_a   1.000
_cell.length_b   1.000
_cell.length_c   1.000
_cell.angle_alpha   90.00
_cell.angle_beta   90.00
_cell.angle_gamma   90.00
#
_symmetry.space_group_name_H-M   'P 1'
#
loop_
_entity.id
_entity.type
_entity.pdbx_description
1 polymer ?
#
loop_
_entity_poly.entity_id
_entity_poly.type
_entity_poly.pdbx_seq_one_letter_code
_entity_poly.pdbx_strand_id
1 'polypeptide(L)'
;MLREPCILVSMHLATLPSDSALVRGKHALGDYELTLCSDGTYLLDGGAMFGVVPKTLWSRRAVPDAENRILLGLNTTVIRTGKAVVLIETGVGDKQSKKMVEIHQNQALLPESLRAAGVEPDEVTHVINTHLHFDHCGWNTTLHADGSVTPTFKNARYFAHRGEVEHGHLQLDRDKVSYLSPNYDPLVDSGQMTLVDADSLRRDPVIVPGISLEVYAGHTAQMMVVHIHSAGPHGTAKHACYAGDLFPTSHHIEPTWVMGYDLDPLTCIAERKRMLARAIPEDWLMLFTHDHQVPVGTVAVNAKGKPEVRAILAALSNPAANH
;
A
#
# COMPACT_ATOMS: atom_id res chain seq x y z
N MET A 1 -30.88 40.09 26.84
CA MET A 1 -30.15 38.82 27.03
C MET A 1 -30.93 37.74 26.34
N LEU A 2 -30.61 37.50 25.10
CA LEU A 2 -31.17 36.39 24.31
C LEU A 2 -30.12 35.25 24.33
N ARG A 3 -30.52 34.09 24.85
CA ARG A 3 -29.68 32.86 24.84
C ARG A 3 -29.77 32.25 23.45
N GLU A 4 -28.63 32.13 22.79
CA GLU A 4 -28.50 31.33 21.56
C GLU A 4 -28.73 29.84 21.86
N PRO A 5 -29.40 29.11 20.99
CA PRO A 5 -29.58 27.67 21.14
C PRO A 5 -28.29 26.93 20.82
N CYS A 6 -27.88 26.10 21.74
CA CYS A 6 -26.79 25.12 21.56
C CYS A 6 -27.18 24.15 20.47
N ILE A 7 -26.55 24.22 19.29
CA ILE A 7 -26.74 23.26 18.21
C ILE A 7 -25.93 22.00 18.62
N LEU A 8 -26.65 20.97 19.05
CA LEU A 8 -26.13 19.61 19.16
C LEU A 8 -25.79 19.13 17.75
N VAL A 9 -24.52 19.17 17.40
CA VAL A 9 -24.00 18.46 16.23
C VAL A 9 -24.12 16.97 16.53
N SER A 10 -25.11 16.34 15.94
CA SER A 10 -25.26 14.88 15.93
C SER A 10 -24.05 14.30 15.23
N MET A 11 -23.10 13.77 15.99
CA MET A 11 -22.05 12.90 15.46
C MET A 11 -22.76 11.67 14.90
N HIS A 12 -22.84 11.57 13.58
CA HIS A 12 -23.15 10.29 12.94
C HIS A 12 -22.02 9.35 13.34
N LEU A 13 -22.34 8.39 14.21
CA LEU A 13 -21.52 7.18 14.36
C LEU A 13 -21.55 6.51 12.98
N ALA A 14 -20.47 6.66 12.23
CA ALA A 14 -20.25 5.85 11.05
C ALA A 14 -20.25 4.39 11.53
N THR A 15 -21.19 3.61 11.04
CA THR A 15 -21.20 2.16 11.27
C THR A 15 -19.89 1.60 10.72
N LEU A 16 -19.16 0.83 11.55
CA LEU A 16 -17.96 0.13 11.09
C LEU A 16 -18.27 -0.66 9.81
N PRO A 17 -17.38 -0.64 8.82
CA PRO A 17 -17.57 -1.42 7.60
C PRO A 17 -17.73 -2.92 7.96
N SER A 18 -18.46 -3.65 7.11
CA SER A 18 -18.58 -5.10 7.28
C SER A 18 -17.19 -5.76 7.21
N ASP A 19 -17.00 -6.92 7.86
CA ASP A 19 -15.73 -7.68 7.84
C ASP A 19 -15.21 -7.92 6.42
N SER A 20 -16.11 -8.03 5.44
CA SER A 20 -15.76 -8.15 4.01
C SER A 20 -15.13 -6.90 3.38
N ALA A 21 -15.28 -5.73 4.00
CA ALA A 21 -14.60 -4.51 3.57
C ALA A 21 -13.20 -4.39 4.22
N LEU A 22 -13.01 -4.98 5.40
CA LEU A 22 -11.76 -4.99 6.15
C LEU A 22 -10.78 -6.03 5.59
N VAL A 23 -11.24 -7.26 5.33
CA VAL A 23 -10.45 -8.34 4.72
C VAL A 23 -10.85 -8.50 3.26
N ARG A 24 -9.98 -8.05 2.36
CA ARG A 24 -10.21 -8.01 0.92
C ARG A 24 -10.11 -9.38 0.26
N GLY A 25 -9.57 -10.38 0.94
CA GLY A 25 -9.50 -11.76 0.51
C GLY A 25 -8.25 -12.49 0.98
N LYS A 26 -8.25 -13.80 0.73
CA LYS A 26 -7.14 -14.70 0.99
C LYS A 26 -6.72 -15.39 -0.28
N HIS A 27 -5.40 -15.54 -0.47
CA HIS A 27 -4.84 -16.20 -1.64
C HIS A 27 -3.72 -17.17 -1.22
N ALA A 28 -3.82 -18.41 -1.67
CA ALA A 28 -2.76 -19.39 -1.48
C ALA A 28 -1.64 -19.16 -2.50
N LEU A 29 -0.41 -19.02 -2.03
CA LEU A 29 0.80 -18.90 -2.84
C LEU A 29 1.77 -20.03 -2.45
N GLY A 30 1.63 -21.20 -3.09
CA GLY A 30 2.39 -22.39 -2.67
C GLY A 30 2.10 -22.75 -1.21
N ASP A 31 3.11 -22.68 -0.35
CA ASP A 31 3.01 -22.99 1.08
C ASP A 31 2.60 -21.78 1.94
N TYR A 32 2.43 -20.61 1.34
CA TYR A 32 2.05 -19.37 2.04
C TYR A 32 0.58 -19.03 1.85
N GLU A 33 -0.02 -18.43 2.86
CA GLU A 33 -1.31 -17.75 2.77
C GLU A 33 -1.05 -16.24 2.77
N LEU A 34 -1.50 -15.57 1.70
CA LEU A 34 -1.55 -14.12 1.60
C LEU A 34 -2.94 -13.67 2.03
N THR A 35 -3.03 -12.87 3.07
CA THR A 35 -4.30 -12.25 3.49
C THR A 35 -4.23 -10.76 3.19
N LEU A 36 -5.13 -10.28 2.33
CA LEU A 36 -5.24 -8.87 2.01
C LEU A 36 -6.13 -8.18 3.03
N CYS A 37 -5.52 -7.27 3.77
CA CYS A 37 -6.18 -6.39 4.73
C CYS A 37 -6.34 -5.00 4.13
N SER A 38 -7.22 -4.19 4.70
CA SER A 38 -7.47 -2.82 4.22
C SER A 38 -7.38 -1.83 5.38
N ASP A 39 -6.62 -0.77 5.20
CA ASP A 39 -6.69 0.41 6.09
C ASP A 39 -7.88 1.34 5.72
N GLY A 40 -8.76 0.86 4.86
CA GLY A 40 -9.89 1.61 4.31
C GLY A 40 -9.62 2.12 2.91
N THR A 41 -10.25 3.24 2.61
CA THR A 41 -10.10 3.95 1.34
C THR A 41 -9.79 5.41 1.57
N TYR A 42 -9.28 6.09 0.55
CA TYR A 42 -9.06 7.53 0.58
C TYR A 42 -9.25 8.15 -0.80
N LEU A 43 -9.37 9.48 -0.86
CA LEU A 43 -9.59 10.24 -2.08
C LEU A 43 -8.35 11.06 -2.41
N LEU A 44 -7.86 10.93 -3.66
CA LEU A 44 -6.81 11.79 -4.21
C LEU A 44 -7.25 12.39 -5.54
N ASP A 45 -6.64 13.54 -5.90
CA ASP A 45 -6.87 14.17 -7.20
C ASP A 45 -6.48 13.23 -8.35
N GLY A 46 -7.41 12.97 -9.26
CA GLY A 46 -7.19 12.08 -10.38
C GLY A 46 -6.15 12.59 -11.38
N GLY A 47 -5.98 13.91 -11.50
CA GLY A 47 -4.92 14.50 -12.32
C GLY A 47 -3.54 14.22 -11.74
N ALA A 48 -3.40 14.34 -10.42
CA ALA A 48 -2.16 13.99 -9.73
C ALA A 48 -1.85 12.48 -9.81
N MET A 49 -2.88 11.63 -9.69
CA MET A 49 -2.70 10.17 -9.79
C MET A 49 -2.33 9.70 -11.20
N PHE A 50 -2.76 10.41 -12.25
CA PHE A 50 -2.47 10.00 -13.63
C PHE A 50 -1.49 10.91 -14.37
N GLY A 51 -0.97 11.94 -13.70
CA GLY A 51 0.09 12.80 -14.22
C GLY A 51 -0.24 13.41 -15.57
N VAL A 52 0.56 13.09 -16.58
CA VAL A 52 0.41 13.64 -17.95
C VAL A 52 -0.66 12.92 -18.78
N VAL A 53 -1.28 11.86 -18.29
CA VAL A 53 -2.35 11.16 -19.01
C VAL A 53 -3.58 12.05 -19.11
N PRO A 54 -4.13 12.31 -20.31
CA PRO A 54 -5.32 13.16 -20.45
C PRO A 54 -6.53 12.64 -19.65
N LYS A 55 -7.25 13.54 -18.98
CA LYS A 55 -8.46 13.19 -18.20
C LYS A 55 -9.47 12.38 -19.02
N THR A 56 -9.64 12.71 -20.32
CA THR A 56 -10.54 11.98 -21.22
C THR A 56 -10.17 10.50 -21.40
N LEU A 57 -8.96 10.10 -21.05
CA LEU A 57 -8.51 8.71 -21.06
C LEU A 57 -8.62 8.06 -19.69
N TRP A 58 -8.02 8.66 -18.65
CA TRP A 58 -7.97 8.03 -17.34
C TRP A 58 -9.34 7.98 -16.64
N SER A 59 -10.21 8.99 -16.85
CA SER A 59 -11.54 9.01 -16.23
C SER A 59 -12.49 7.88 -16.72
N ARG A 60 -12.11 7.18 -17.77
CA ARG A 60 -12.82 5.96 -18.22
C ARG A 60 -12.45 4.74 -17.38
N ARG A 61 -11.33 4.78 -16.67
CA ARG A 61 -10.84 3.70 -15.79
C ARG A 61 -11.13 3.99 -14.33
N ALA A 62 -10.91 5.22 -13.91
CA ALA A 62 -11.15 5.69 -12.55
C ALA A 62 -12.10 6.91 -12.63
N VAL A 63 -13.35 6.70 -12.24
CA VAL A 63 -14.40 7.74 -12.33
C VAL A 63 -14.16 8.76 -11.22
N PRO A 64 -13.90 10.05 -11.55
CA PRO A 64 -13.70 11.08 -10.54
C PRO A 64 -15.02 11.62 -10.00
N ASP A 65 -14.98 12.13 -8.77
CA ASP A 65 -16.04 12.95 -8.20
C ASP A 65 -16.08 14.39 -8.80
N ALA A 66 -16.96 15.23 -8.25
CA ALA A 66 -17.11 16.62 -8.69
C ALA A 66 -15.85 17.47 -8.46
N GLU A 67 -15.00 17.08 -7.52
CA GLU A 67 -13.75 17.75 -7.15
C GLU A 67 -12.53 17.12 -7.83
N ASN A 68 -12.75 16.29 -8.86
CA ASN A 68 -11.73 15.57 -9.62
C ASN A 68 -10.97 14.51 -8.81
N ARG A 69 -11.50 14.09 -7.64
CA ARG A 69 -10.87 13.07 -6.81
C ARG A 69 -11.35 11.67 -7.23
N ILE A 70 -10.47 10.71 -7.14
CA ILE A 70 -10.75 9.29 -7.38
C ILE A 70 -10.63 8.50 -6.09
N LEU A 71 -11.41 7.43 -5.98
CA LEU A 71 -11.37 6.53 -4.84
C LEU A 71 -10.21 5.55 -4.98
N LEU A 72 -9.38 5.45 -3.96
CA LEU A 72 -8.23 4.58 -3.86
C LEU A 72 -8.35 3.67 -2.64
N GLY A 73 -7.80 2.46 -2.74
CA GLY A 73 -7.64 1.55 -1.61
C GLY A 73 -6.37 1.85 -0.81
N LEU A 74 -6.35 1.36 0.42
CA LEU A 74 -5.16 1.29 1.29
C LEU A 74 -4.96 -0.19 1.63
N ASN A 75 -4.51 -0.96 0.64
CA ASN A 75 -4.37 -2.40 0.77
C ASN A 75 -3.02 -2.73 1.42
N THR A 76 -3.05 -3.56 2.43
CA THR A 76 -1.88 -4.14 3.09
C THR A 76 -1.92 -5.66 2.95
N THR A 77 -0.81 -6.34 3.15
CA THR A 77 -0.77 -7.78 3.00
C THR A 77 -0.12 -8.45 4.19
N VAL A 78 -0.85 -9.37 4.82
CA VAL A 78 -0.30 -10.27 5.84
C VAL A 78 0.12 -11.58 5.18
N ILE A 79 1.32 -12.05 5.52
CA ILE A 79 1.86 -13.33 5.07
C ILE A 79 2.22 -14.15 6.29
N ARG A 80 1.65 -15.35 6.40
CA ARG A 80 2.07 -16.32 7.40
C ARG A 80 3.05 -17.31 6.80
N THR A 81 4.28 -17.35 7.33
CA THR A 81 5.36 -18.26 6.89
C THR A 81 5.86 -19.04 8.09
N GLY A 82 5.30 -20.19 8.36
CA GLY A 82 5.72 -20.99 9.51
C GLY A 82 5.59 -20.22 10.84
N LYS A 83 6.71 -19.70 11.37
CA LYS A 83 6.73 -18.92 12.63
C LYS A 83 6.61 -17.41 12.44
N ALA A 84 6.81 -16.91 11.22
CA ALA A 84 6.77 -15.47 10.98
C ALA A 84 5.38 -15.01 10.52
N VAL A 85 4.93 -13.88 11.04
CA VAL A 85 3.80 -13.10 10.56
C VAL A 85 4.37 -11.81 9.99
N VAL A 86 4.38 -11.69 8.67
CA VAL A 86 4.95 -10.55 7.95
C VAL A 86 3.80 -9.68 7.47
N LEU A 87 3.87 -8.39 7.78
CA LEU A 87 2.95 -7.36 7.29
C LEU A 87 3.69 -6.48 6.28
N ILE A 88 3.15 -6.35 5.08
CA ILE A 88 3.64 -5.43 4.06
C ILE A 88 2.73 -4.23 4.03
N GLU A 89 3.28 -3.05 4.26
CA GLU A 89 2.64 -1.74 4.43
C GLU A 89 1.73 -1.65 5.65
N THR A 90 1.55 -0.42 6.11
CA THR A 90 0.75 -0.14 7.31
C THR A 90 -0.27 0.99 7.12
N GLY A 91 -0.62 1.31 5.86
CA GLY A 91 -1.67 2.28 5.57
C GLY A 91 -1.38 3.71 6.06
N VAL A 92 -2.44 4.50 6.20
CA VAL A 92 -2.38 5.95 6.47
C VAL A 92 -2.22 6.31 7.96
N GLY A 93 -2.66 5.42 8.85
CA GLY A 93 -2.55 5.61 10.30
C GLY A 93 -3.39 6.76 10.87
N ASP A 94 -3.01 7.19 12.07
CA ASP A 94 -3.78 8.10 12.92
C ASP A 94 -3.12 9.49 13.13
N LYS A 95 -2.04 9.79 12.40
CA LYS A 95 -1.24 11.01 12.63
C LYS A 95 -1.49 12.13 11.62
N GLN A 96 -2.43 11.95 10.71
CA GLN A 96 -2.80 13.02 9.78
C GLN A 96 -3.49 14.19 10.49
N SER A 97 -3.26 15.40 10.01
CA SER A 97 -3.99 16.58 10.48
C SER A 97 -5.48 16.46 10.13
N LYS A 98 -6.36 17.07 10.93
CA LYS A 98 -7.81 17.12 10.65
C LYS A 98 -8.12 17.57 9.23
N LYS A 99 -7.38 18.58 8.72
CA LYS A 99 -7.52 19.08 7.36
C LYS A 99 -7.21 18.00 6.31
N MET A 100 -6.16 17.20 6.52
CA MET A 100 -5.81 16.11 5.60
C MET A 100 -6.86 15.01 5.63
N VAL A 101 -7.37 14.65 6.81
CA VAL A 101 -8.47 13.67 6.95
C VAL A 101 -9.74 14.16 6.21
N GLU A 102 -10.08 15.45 6.32
CA GLU A 102 -11.20 16.04 5.60
C GLU A 102 -11.02 16.00 4.08
N ILE A 103 -9.80 16.25 3.59
CA ILE A 103 -9.46 16.21 2.16
C ILE A 103 -9.49 14.77 1.63
N HIS A 104 -8.80 13.88 2.30
CA HIS A 104 -8.62 12.50 1.86
C HIS A 104 -9.80 11.60 2.21
N GLN A 105 -10.61 11.95 3.22
CA GLN A 105 -11.72 11.15 3.74
C GLN A 105 -11.30 9.72 4.11
N ASN A 106 -10.07 9.55 4.59
CA ASN A 106 -9.51 8.25 4.98
C ASN A 106 -10.11 7.76 6.31
N GLN A 107 -10.09 6.44 6.50
CA GLN A 107 -10.77 5.76 7.61
C GLN A 107 -9.80 5.24 8.69
N ALA A 108 -8.58 4.86 8.30
CA ALA A 108 -7.53 4.35 9.22
C ALA A 108 -7.96 3.10 10.00
N LEU A 109 -8.25 1.99 9.29
CA LEU A 109 -8.91 0.78 9.82
C LEU A 109 -7.98 -0.44 9.95
N LEU A 110 -6.67 -0.30 9.74
CA LEU A 110 -5.77 -1.46 9.69
C LEU A 110 -5.78 -2.30 10.97
N PRO A 111 -5.79 -1.75 12.20
CA PRO A 111 -5.84 -2.57 13.41
C PRO A 111 -7.10 -3.45 13.47
N GLU A 112 -8.25 -2.92 13.07
CA GLU A 112 -9.52 -3.66 12.99
C GLU A 112 -9.49 -4.71 11.89
N SER A 113 -8.89 -4.37 10.76
CA SER A 113 -8.72 -5.25 9.61
C SER A 113 -7.85 -6.46 9.95
N LEU A 114 -6.75 -6.25 10.66
CA LEU A 114 -5.89 -7.33 11.14
C LEU A 114 -6.64 -8.26 12.08
N ARG A 115 -7.40 -7.73 13.05
CA ARG A 115 -8.22 -8.57 13.96
C ARG A 115 -9.28 -9.36 13.20
N ALA A 116 -9.96 -8.74 12.23
CA ALA A 116 -10.90 -9.43 11.35
C ALA A 116 -10.24 -10.55 10.51
N ALA A 117 -8.94 -10.40 10.20
CA ALA A 117 -8.13 -11.42 9.55
C ALA A 117 -7.62 -12.52 10.52
N GLY A 118 -7.93 -12.41 11.82
CA GLY A 118 -7.42 -13.31 12.86
C GLY A 118 -5.95 -13.07 13.20
N VAL A 119 -5.50 -11.82 13.14
CA VAL A 119 -4.12 -11.40 13.45
C VAL A 119 -4.18 -10.27 14.48
N GLU A 120 -3.71 -10.53 15.68
CA GLU A 120 -3.50 -9.45 16.64
C GLU A 120 -2.23 -8.66 16.27
N PRO A 121 -2.20 -7.34 16.48
CA PRO A 121 -1.01 -6.53 16.21
C PRO A 121 0.26 -7.06 16.87
N ASP A 122 0.13 -7.65 18.05
CA ASP A 122 1.25 -8.23 18.82
C ASP A 122 1.81 -9.54 18.22
N GLU A 123 1.08 -10.18 17.30
CA GLU A 123 1.53 -11.39 16.59
C GLU A 123 2.39 -11.04 15.38
N VAL A 124 2.33 -9.78 14.88
CA VAL A 124 3.16 -9.34 13.75
C VAL A 124 4.64 -9.36 14.18
N THR A 125 5.45 -10.10 13.43
CA THR A 125 6.89 -10.26 13.71
C THR A 125 7.78 -9.41 12.82
N HIS A 126 7.30 -9.08 11.61
CA HIS A 126 8.02 -8.29 10.63
C HIS A 126 7.05 -7.32 9.95
N VAL A 127 7.46 -6.06 9.83
CA VAL A 127 6.78 -5.03 9.04
C VAL A 127 7.73 -4.57 7.95
N ILE A 128 7.27 -4.55 6.70
CA ILE A 128 8.06 -4.10 5.55
C ILE A 128 7.35 -2.92 4.90
N ASN A 129 8.01 -1.76 4.82
CA ASN A 129 7.53 -0.62 4.04
C ASN A 129 8.27 -0.56 2.70
N THR A 130 7.54 -0.44 1.60
CA THR A 130 8.13 -0.24 0.27
C THR A 130 8.84 1.09 0.19
N HIS A 131 8.25 2.11 0.78
CA HIS A 131 8.80 3.47 0.97
C HIS A 131 8.10 4.14 2.17
N LEU A 132 8.48 5.38 2.52
CA LEU A 132 8.06 6.01 3.77
C LEU A 132 7.06 7.17 3.58
N HIS A 133 6.27 7.18 2.50
CA HIS A 133 5.13 8.08 2.41
C HIS A 133 4.08 7.73 3.48
N PHE A 134 3.31 8.72 3.91
CA PHE A 134 2.41 8.63 5.07
C PHE A 134 1.35 7.54 4.94
N ASP A 135 0.93 7.22 3.72
CA ASP A 135 -0.11 6.24 3.41
C ASP A 135 0.42 4.81 3.24
N HIS A 136 1.72 4.62 3.41
CA HIS A 136 2.40 3.31 3.43
C HIS A 136 2.94 2.93 4.81
N CYS A 137 3.29 3.92 5.63
CA CYS A 137 3.92 3.69 6.92
C CYS A 137 3.14 4.28 8.11
N GLY A 138 1.88 4.66 7.91
CA GLY A 138 1.08 5.40 8.88
C GLY A 138 0.88 4.66 10.20
N TRP A 139 0.48 3.39 10.20
CA TRP A 139 0.36 2.59 11.40
C TRP A 139 1.67 1.91 11.84
N ASN A 140 2.82 2.33 11.34
CA ASN A 140 4.08 1.90 11.97
C ASN A 140 4.11 2.26 13.44
N THR A 141 3.51 3.39 13.77
CA THR A 141 3.38 3.91 15.14
C THR A 141 1.96 4.37 15.42
N THR A 142 1.58 4.37 16.68
CA THR A 142 0.28 4.86 17.18
C THR A 142 0.47 6.14 17.95
N LEU A 143 -0.36 7.15 17.71
CA LEU A 143 -0.41 8.41 18.45
C LEU A 143 -1.35 8.29 19.65
N HIS A 144 -0.85 8.58 20.83
CA HIS A 144 -1.63 8.57 22.07
C HIS A 144 -2.23 9.95 22.38
N ALA A 145 -3.23 9.96 23.26
CA ALA A 145 -3.93 11.19 23.66
C ALA A 145 -3.03 12.24 24.35
N ASP A 146 -1.92 11.80 24.96
CA ASP A 146 -0.91 12.66 25.56
C ASP A 146 0.11 13.22 24.56
N GLY A 147 -0.03 12.86 23.28
CA GLY A 147 0.88 13.25 22.20
C GLY A 147 2.10 12.33 22.04
N SER A 148 2.25 11.33 22.90
CA SER A 148 3.32 10.34 22.74
C SER A 148 3.05 9.41 21.56
N VAL A 149 4.11 8.86 21.00
CA VAL A 149 4.04 7.94 19.84
C VAL A 149 4.78 6.66 20.20
N THR A 150 4.13 5.52 20.00
CA THR A 150 4.72 4.19 20.27
C THR A 150 4.59 3.26 19.07
N PRO A 151 5.44 2.22 18.94
CA PRO A 151 5.29 1.22 17.90
C PRO A 151 3.91 0.54 17.96
N THR A 152 3.17 0.50 16.85
CA THR A 152 1.89 -0.21 16.78
C THR A 152 2.08 -1.72 16.88
N PHE A 153 3.12 -2.24 16.22
CA PHE A 153 3.49 -3.65 16.21
C PHE A 153 4.71 -3.83 17.11
N LYS A 154 4.48 -3.85 18.42
CA LYS A 154 5.55 -3.77 19.44
C LYS A 154 6.56 -4.92 19.37
N ASN A 155 6.13 -6.10 18.90
CA ASN A 155 6.96 -7.29 18.78
C ASN A 155 7.62 -7.43 17.40
N ALA A 156 7.29 -6.54 16.45
CA ALA A 156 7.80 -6.61 15.09
C ALA A 156 9.17 -5.96 14.95
N ARG A 157 9.97 -6.52 14.04
CA ARG A 157 11.09 -5.83 13.41
C ARG A 157 10.58 -5.10 12.17
N TYR A 158 10.84 -3.82 12.04
CA TYR A 158 10.47 -3.03 10.87
C TYR A 158 11.63 -2.97 9.89
N PHE A 159 11.30 -2.86 8.59
CA PHE A 159 12.26 -2.78 7.50
C PHE A 159 11.87 -1.67 6.53
N ALA A 160 12.79 -0.76 6.26
CA ALA A 160 12.70 0.28 5.26
C ALA A 160 14.05 0.50 4.60
N HIS A 161 14.09 1.05 3.40
CA HIS A 161 15.36 1.40 2.77
C HIS A 161 15.99 2.59 3.50
N ARG A 162 17.32 2.55 3.72
CA ARG A 162 18.08 3.64 4.37
C ARG A 162 17.84 4.98 3.68
N GLY A 163 17.91 5.00 2.34
CA GLY A 163 17.72 6.20 1.55
C GLY A 163 16.32 6.82 1.66
N GLU A 164 15.30 6.06 2.05
CA GLU A 164 13.95 6.61 2.31
C GLU A 164 13.95 7.48 3.57
N VAL A 165 14.60 7.02 4.64
CA VAL A 165 14.76 7.80 5.88
C VAL A 165 15.61 9.05 5.62
N GLU A 166 16.74 8.90 4.94
CA GLU A 166 17.63 10.00 4.57
C GLU A 166 16.88 11.06 3.73
N HIS A 167 16.12 10.63 2.71
CA HIS A 167 15.31 11.50 1.88
C HIS A 167 14.21 12.21 2.68
N GLY A 168 13.48 11.47 3.51
CA GLY A 168 12.42 12.04 4.36
C GLY A 168 12.94 13.13 5.30
N HIS A 169 14.18 12.99 5.81
CA HIS A 169 14.82 13.99 6.64
C HIS A 169 15.25 15.26 5.87
N LEU A 170 15.42 15.21 4.55
CA LEU A 170 15.73 16.39 3.75
C LEU A 170 14.57 17.39 3.70
N GLN A 171 13.34 16.97 3.95
CA GLN A 171 12.14 17.82 3.95
C GLN A 171 12.04 18.71 2.73
N LEU A 172 12.24 18.14 1.54
CA LEU A 172 12.24 18.86 0.27
C LEU A 172 10.85 19.42 -0.03
N ASP A 173 10.79 20.63 -0.58
CA ASP A 173 9.53 21.31 -0.90
C ASP A 173 8.62 20.50 -1.85
N ARG A 174 9.20 19.59 -2.62
CA ARG A 174 8.49 18.76 -3.59
C ARG A 174 7.57 17.73 -2.91
N ASP A 175 8.02 17.12 -1.82
CA ASP A 175 7.38 15.92 -1.25
C ASP A 175 7.39 15.82 0.28
N LYS A 176 7.90 16.86 0.99
CA LYS A 176 7.93 16.86 2.47
C LYS A 176 6.58 16.57 3.13
N VAL A 177 5.47 16.89 2.44
CA VAL A 177 4.12 16.62 2.94
C VAL A 177 3.79 15.13 2.97
N SER A 178 4.52 14.32 2.23
CA SER A 178 4.37 12.86 2.19
C SER A 178 5.16 12.15 3.29
N TYR A 179 6.18 12.80 3.88
CA TYR A 179 7.05 12.20 4.89
C TYR A 179 6.71 12.74 6.29
N LEU A 180 5.98 11.93 7.06
CA LEU A 180 5.63 12.25 8.44
C LEU A 180 6.60 11.53 9.39
N SER A 181 7.58 12.26 9.92
CA SER A 181 8.65 11.68 10.76
C SER A 181 8.14 10.88 11.98
N PRO A 182 7.00 11.21 12.62
CA PRO A 182 6.46 10.38 13.68
C PRO A 182 6.11 8.94 13.27
N ASN A 183 5.98 8.67 11.97
CA ASN A 183 5.69 7.32 11.47
C ASN A 183 6.91 6.39 11.50
N TYR A 184 8.14 6.93 11.47
CA TYR A 184 9.35 6.11 11.32
C TYR A 184 10.51 6.51 12.27
N ASP A 185 10.68 7.79 12.63
CA ASP A 185 11.78 8.23 13.47
C ASP A 185 11.84 7.50 14.84
N PRO A 186 10.73 7.32 15.58
CA PRO A 186 10.78 6.59 16.85
C PRO A 186 11.28 5.14 16.72
N LEU A 187 11.03 4.52 15.56
CA LEU A 187 11.47 3.15 15.26
C LEU A 187 12.95 3.10 14.87
N VAL A 188 13.43 4.11 14.17
CA VAL A 188 14.85 4.28 13.83
C VAL A 188 15.66 4.54 15.10
N ASP A 189 15.23 5.51 15.91
CA ASP A 189 15.91 5.91 17.14
C ASP A 189 15.99 4.79 18.17
N SER A 190 14.92 3.98 18.30
CA SER A 190 14.91 2.81 19.19
C SER A 190 15.68 1.61 18.65
N GLY A 191 16.10 1.65 17.37
CA GLY A 191 16.70 0.51 16.68
C GLY A 191 15.72 -0.63 16.37
N GLN A 192 14.40 -0.38 16.46
CA GLN A 192 13.37 -1.36 16.07
C GLN A 192 13.21 -1.45 14.55
N MET A 193 13.55 -0.37 13.81
CA MET A 193 13.61 -0.38 12.36
C MET A 193 15.02 -0.74 11.88
N THR A 194 15.11 -1.76 11.05
CA THR A 194 16.31 -2.11 10.31
C THR A 194 16.35 -1.37 9.00
N LEU A 195 17.34 -0.53 8.81
CA LEU A 195 17.56 0.17 7.55
C LEU A 195 18.32 -0.75 6.61
N VAL A 196 17.68 -1.15 5.52
CA VAL A 196 18.27 -2.03 4.52
C VAL A 196 18.92 -1.22 3.39
N ASP A 197 19.92 -1.82 2.76
CA ASP A 197 20.63 -1.28 1.60
C ASP A 197 20.36 -2.23 0.40
N ALA A 198 19.09 -2.36 0.01
CA ALA A 198 18.68 -3.12 -1.16
C ALA A 198 19.17 -2.44 -2.45
N ASP A 199 19.37 -3.21 -3.51
CA ASP A 199 19.71 -2.66 -4.81
C ASP A 199 18.72 -3.10 -5.91
N SER A 200 18.90 -2.59 -7.12
CA SER A 200 18.04 -2.89 -8.27
C SER A 200 18.48 -4.12 -9.07
N LEU A 201 19.56 -4.75 -8.68
CA LEU A 201 20.18 -5.85 -9.44
C LEU A 201 19.88 -7.22 -8.83
N ARG A 202 19.59 -7.25 -7.53
CA ARG A 202 19.39 -8.48 -6.76
C ARG A 202 18.17 -8.38 -5.85
N ARG A 203 17.50 -9.51 -5.64
CA ARG A 203 16.44 -9.65 -4.63
C ARG A 203 17.10 -9.91 -3.26
N ASP A 204 17.70 -8.85 -2.72
CA ASP A 204 18.49 -8.87 -1.50
C ASP A 204 18.29 -7.55 -0.75
N PRO A 205 18.08 -7.50 0.56
CA PRO A 205 18.18 -8.62 1.47
C PRO A 205 16.95 -9.56 1.47
N VAL A 206 17.18 -10.80 1.88
CA VAL A 206 16.12 -11.74 2.26
C VAL A 206 15.72 -11.45 3.70
N ILE A 207 14.46 -11.07 3.93
CA ILE A 207 13.94 -10.70 5.25
C ILE A 207 13.60 -11.95 6.07
N VAL A 208 12.84 -12.84 5.44
CA VAL A 208 12.56 -14.20 5.92
C VAL A 208 12.65 -15.14 4.73
N PRO A 209 12.82 -16.45 4.91
CA PRO A 209 12.82 -17.39 3.79
C PRO A 209 11.63 -17.13 2.85
N GLY A 210 11.93 -16.92 1.57
CA GLY A 210 10.94 -16.65 0.53
C GLY A 210 10.46 -15.20 0.42
N ILE A 211 10.85 -14.29 1.30
CA ILE A 211 10.50 -12.85 1.19
C ILE A 211 11.78 -12.03 1.07
N SER A 212 11.93 -11.33 -0.05
CA SER A 212 13.09 -10.52 -0.37
C SER A 212 12.70 -9.17 -0.95
N LEU A 213 13.66 -8.24 -0.97
CA LEU A 213 13.47 -6.86 -1.40
C LEU A 213 14.29 -6.57 -2.64
N GLU A 214 13.78 -5.70 -3.50
CA GLU A 214 14.49 -5.21 -4.69
C GLU A 214 14.09 -3.76 -4.95
N VAL A 215 15.04 -2.87 -5.21
CA VAL A 215 14.74 -1.47 -5.52
C VAL A 215 14.20 -1.34 -6.96
N TYR A 216 13.10 -0.60 -7.06
CA TYR A 216 12.51 -0.12 -8.30
C TYR A 216 12.28 1.39 -8.17
N ALA A 217 13.30 2.16 -8.55
CA ALA A 217 13.30 3.60 -8.41
C ALA A 217 12.29 4.31 -9.31
N GLY A 218 11.99 5.57 -8.99
CA GLY A 218 11.21 6.47 -9.84
C GLY A 218 10.07 7.16 -9.09
N HIS A 219 9.23 6.42 -8.37
CA HIS A 219 8.27 7.03 -7.45
C HIS A 219 9.00 7.74 -6.33
N THR A 220 9.82 7.03 -5.58
CA THR A 220 10.95 7.59 -4.83
C THR A 220 12.25 7.03 -5.39
N ALA A 221 13.39 7.58 -4.95
CA ALA A 221 14.70 7.10 -5.43
C ALA A 221 15.04 5.69 -4.94
N GLN A 222 14.45 5.27 -3.81
CA GLN A 222 14.81 4.03 -3.12
C GLN A 222 13.58 3.16 -2.80
N MET A 223 12.46 3.37 -3.51
CA MET A 223 11.28 2.55 -3.32
C MET A 223 11.59 1.09 -3.62
N MET A 224 11.16 0.21 -2.72
CA MET A 224 11.35 -1.23 -2.83
C MET A 224 10.07 -1.93 -3.27
N VAL A 225 10.24 -3.01 -4.01
CA VAL A 225 9.21 -4.02 -4.25
C VAL A 225 9.49 -5.21 -3.34
N VAL A 226 8.45 -5.77 -2.74
CA VAL A 226 8.57 -6.97 -1.92
C VAL A 226 8.25 -8.18 -2.79
N HIS A 227 9.24 -9.06 -2.97
CA HIS A 227 9.07 -10.32 -3.66
C HIS A 227 8.73 -11.44 -2.69
N ILE A 228 7.73 -12.24 -3.05
CA ILE A 228 7.25 -13.38 -2.25
C ILE A 228 7.37 -14.63 -3.09
N HIS A 229 8.28 -15.53 -2.68
CA HIS A 229 8.53 -16.81 -3.35
C HIS A 229 8.13 -17.95 -2.44
N SER A 230 7.26 -18.81 -2.90
CA SER A 230 6.95 -20.06 -2.25
C SER A 230 7.33 -21.23 -3.14
N ALA A 231 8.01 -22.22 -2.57
CA ALA A 231 8.41 -23.41 -3.32
C ALA A 231 7.21 -24.24 -3.81
N GLY A 232 6.10 -24.18 -3.08
CA GLY A 232 4.89 -24.93 -3.40
C GLY A 232 5.05 -26.45 -3.33
N PRO A 233 3.97 -27.19 -3.19
CA PRO A 233 4.01 -28.64 -3.25
C PRO A 233 4.49 -29.11 -4.63
N HIS A 234 5.34 -30.12 -4.66
CA HIS A 234 5.91 -30.73 -5.88
C HIS A 234 6.79 -29.80 -6.75
N GLY A 235 7.39 -28.74 -6.16
CA GLY A 235 8.35 -27.89 -6.87
C GLY A 235 7.69 -26.90 -7.86
N THR A 236 6.38 -26.68 -7.78
CA THR A 236 5.71 -25.61 -8.52
C THR A 236 5.91 -24.29 -7.81
N ALA A 237 7.09 -23.69 -8.00
CA ALA A 237 7.40 -22.39 -7.44
C ALA A 237 6.35 -21.35 -7.88
N LYS A 238 5.87 -20.59 -6.92
CA LYS A 238 4.95 -19.45 -7.14
C LYS A 238 5.64 -18.16 -6.73
N HIS A 239 5.39 -17.12 -7.50
CA HIS A 239 5.93 -15.80 -7.25
C HIS A 239 4.83 -14.77 -7.17
N ALA A 240 4.81 -14.00 -6.10
CA ALA A 240 4.03 -12.79 -6.00
C ALA A 240 4.96 -11.59 -5.74
N CYS A 241 4.50 -10.39 -6.08
CA CYS A 241 5.16 -9.17 -5.72
C CYS A 241 4.17 -8.12 -5.21
N TYR A 242 4.53 -7.45 -4.15
CA TYR A 242 3.85 -6.25 -3.70
C TYR A 242 4.53 -5.06 -4.37
N ALA A 243 3.81 -4.43 -5.31
CA ALA A 243 4.41 -3.52 -6.27
C ALA A 243 4.65 -2.10 -5.70
N GLY A 244 4.07 -1.79 -4.52
CA GLY A 244 4.09 -0.42 -4.00
C GLY A 244 3.57 0.57 -5.03
N ASP A 245 4.13 1.75 -5.05
CA ASP A 245 3.73 2.83 -5.95
C ASP A 245 4.44 2.80 -7.31
N LEU A 246 5.23 1.74 -7.59
CA LEU A 246 5.63 1.48 -8.97
C LEU A 246 4.41 1.18 -9.84
N PHE A 247 3.45 0.39 -9.31
CA PHE A 247 2.15 0.14 -9.92
C PHE A 247 1.07 0.30 -8.84
N PRO A 248 0.65 1.54 -8.51
CA PRO A 248 -0.28 1.78 -7.40
C PRO A 248 -1.64 1.12 -7.61
N THR A 249 -2.12 1.07 -8.85
CA THR A 249 -3.38 0.40 -9.23
C THR A 249 -3.21 -0.38 -10.53
N SER A 250 -4.16 -1.29 -10.83
CA SER A 250 -4.25 -2.01 -12.10
C SER A 250 -4.39 -1.06 -13.31
N HIS A 251 -4.88 0.16 -13.09
CA HIS A 251 -5.01 1.17 -14.13
C HIS A 251 -3.66 1.72 -14.61
N HIS A 252 -2.63 1.67 -13.75
CA HIS A 252 -1.27 2.11 -14.04
C HIS A 252 -0.40 1.05 -14.74
N ILE A 253 -0.99 -0.08 -15.15
CA ILE A 253 -0.23 -1.19 -15.72
C ILE A 253 0.45 -0.84 -17.06
N GLU A 254 -0.03 0.13 -17.81
CA GLU A 254 0.68 0.67 -18.97
C GLU A 254 1.88 1.51 -18.47
N PRO A 255 3.13 1.20 -18.85
CA PRO A 255 4.31 1.85 -18.24
C PRO A 255 4.32 3.36 -18.31
N THR A 256 3.71 3.96 -19.33
CA THR A 256 3.63 5.42 -19.51
C THR A 256 2.54 6.12 -18.69
N TRP A 257 1.74 5.37 -17.96
CA TRP A 257 0.71 5.92 -17.08
C TRP A 257 1.30 6.21 -15.69
N VAL A 258 2.26 7.12 -15.66
CA VAL A 258 2.97 7.57 -14.45
C VAL A 258 2.13 8.55 -13.65
N MET A 259 2.44 8.67 -12.37
CA MET A 259 1.81 9.66 -11.48
C MET A 259 2.51 11.01 -11.56
N GLY A 260 1.79 12.09 -11.26
CA GLY A 260 2.37 13.39 -10.96
C GLY A 260 3.19 13.39 -9.66
N TYR A 261 2.99 12.38 -8.80
CA TYR A 261 3.75 12.16 -7.57
C TYR A 261 5.13 11.54 -7.81
N ASP A 262 5.35 10.89 -8.96
CA ASP A 262 6.63 10.26 -9.26
C ASP A 262 7.75 11.31 -9.32
N LEU A 263 8.82 11.10 -8.53
CA LEU A 263 9.96 12.04 -8.49
C LEU A 263 10.78 11.99 -9.76
N ASP A 264 10.92 10.80 -10.37
CA ASP A 264 11.55 10.58 -11.66
C ASP A 264 10.66 9.71 -12.57
N PRO A 265 9.73 10.33 -13.32
CA PRO A 265 8.80 9.59 -14.16
C PRO A 265 9.48 8.82 -15.31
N LEU A 266 10.66 9.25 -15.79
CA LEU A 266 11.38 8.52 -16.84
C LEU A 266 11.98 7.23 -16.29
N THR A 267 12.59 7.29 -15.11
CA THR A 267 13.05 6.09 -14.39
C THR A 267 11.88 5.18 -14.06
N CYS A 268 10.76 5.73 -13.59
CA CYS A 268 9.54 4.96 -13.32
C CYS A 268 9.08 4.14 -14.55
N ILE A 269 9.06 4.76 -15.73
CA ILE A 269 8.71 4.06 -16.98
C ILE A 269 9.71 2.93 -17.29
N ALA A 270 11.00 3.15 -17.10
CA ALA A 270 12.03 2.15 -17.35
C ALA A 270 11.88 0.97 -16.38
N GLU A 271 11.69 1.24 -15.10
CA GLU A 271 11.53 0.25 -14.04
C GLU A 271 10.22 -0.56 -14.19
N ARG A 272 9.13 0.07 -14.58
CA ARG A 272 7.88 -0.61 -14.93
C ARG A 272 8.07 -1.60 -16.07
N LYS A 273 8.80 -1.21 -17.12
CA LYS A 273 9.15 -2.11 -18.24
C LYS A 273 10.03 -3.27 -17.76
N ARG A 274 11.02 -2.99 -16.91
CA ARG A 274 11.91 -4.00 -16.31
C ARG A 274 11.11 -5.04 -15.51
N MET A 275 10.18 -4.59 -14.67
CA MET A 275 9.31 -5.49 -13.91
C MET A 275 8.41 -6.32 -14.83
N LEU A 276 7.71 -5.71 -15.78
CA LEU A 276 6.79 -6.41 -16.68
C LEU A 276 7.50 -7.44 -17.57
N ALA A 277 8.73 -7.18 -17.99
CA ALA A 277 9.53 -8.12 -18.78
C ALA A 277 9.85 -9.42 -17.98
N ARG A 278 9.76 -9.38 -16.66
CA ARG A 278 9.92 -10.55 -15.76
C ARG A 278 8.56 -11.09 -15.32
N ALA A 279 7.66 -10.22 -14.90
CA ALA A 279 6.38 -10.60 -14.32
C ALA A 279 5.47 -11.34 -15.31
N ILE A 280 5.45 -10.93 -16.58
CA ILE A 280 4.56 -11.52 -17.60
C ILE A 280 4.98 -12.96 -17.93
N PRO A 281 6.23 -13.28 -18.34
CA PRO A 281 6.60 -14.65 -18.68
C PRO A 281 6.63 -15.60 -17.48
N GLU A 282 6.84 -15.08 -16.26
CA GLU A 282 6.86 -15.87 -15.04
C GLU A 282 5.49 -15.92 -14.33
N ASP A 283 4.45 -15.30 -14.91
CA ASP A 283 3.07 -15.23 -14.40
C ASP A 283 3.00 -14.81 -12.91
N TRP A 284 3.68 -13.69 -12.59
CA TRP A 284 3.70 -13.18 -11.21
C TRP A 284 2.32 -12.72 -10.77
N LEU A 285 1.99 -13.04 -9.52
CA LEU A 285 0.86 -12.43 -8.84
C LEU A 285 1.26 -11.03 -8.36
N MET A 286 0.60 -10.01 -8.87
CA MET A 286 0.86 -8.62 -8.48
C MET A 286 -0.18 -8.15 -7.48
N LEU A 287 0.27 -7.54 -6.38
CA LEU A 287 -0.56 -6.92 -5.36
C LEU A 287 -0.46 -5.40 -5.51
N PHE A 288 -1.63 -4.73 -5.59
CA PHE A 288 -1.74 -3.29 -5.84
C PHE A 288 -2.20 -2.57 -4.58
N THR A 289 -1.34 -1.67 -4.06
CA THR A 289 -1.59 -0.92 -2.82
C THR A 289 -2.87 -0.10 -2.87
N HIS A 290 -3.07 0.61 -3.98
CA HIS A 290 -4.13 1.62 -4.08
C HIS A 290 -5.31 1.21 -4.95
N ASP A 291 -5.36 -0.03 -5.43
CA ASP A 291 -6.52 -0.48 -6.20
C ASP A 291 -7.66 -0.93 -5.28
N HIS A 292 -8.74 -0.15 -5.25
CA HIS A 292 -9.92 -0.48 -4.45
C HIS A 292 -10.84 -1.52 -5.10
N GLN A 293 -10.62 -1.86 -6.39
CA GLN A 293 -11.43 -2.83 -7.14
C GLN A 293 -10.67 -4.12 -7.42
N VAL A 294 -9.43 -4.01 -7.86
CA VAL A 294 -8.58 -5.14 -8.28
C VAL A 294 -7.28 -5.15 -7.46
N PRO A 295 -7.34 -5.50 -6.16
CA PRO A 295 -6.16 -5.48 -5.31
C PRO A 295 -5.11 -6.54 -5.69
N VAL A 296 -5.50 -7.56 -6.45
CA VAL A 296 -4.62 -8.65 -6.88
C VAL A 296 -4.94 -9.08 -8.30
N GLY A 297 -3.90 -9.34 -9.10
CA GLY A 297 -4.05 -9.87 -10.44
C GLY A 297 -2.72 -10.35 -11.03
N THR A 298 -2.78 -11.10 -12.13
CA THR A 298 -1.62 -11.36 -12.98
C THR A 298 -1.63 -10.43 -14.19
N VAL A 299 -0.52 -10.33 -14.89
CA VAL A 299 -0.40 -9.45 -16.06
C VAL A 299 -0.15 -10.28 -17.29
N ALA A 300 -0.87 -9.97 -18.37
CA ALA A 300 -0.66 -10.57 -19.68
C ALA A 300 -0.59 -9.50 -20.77
N VAL A 301 -0.12 -9.88 -21.93
CA VAL A 301 -0.18 -9.03 -23.13
C VAL A 301 -1.50 -9.27 -23.85
N ASN A 302 -2.27 -8.21 -24.09
CA ASN A 302 -3.53 -8.29 -24.84
C ASN A 302 -3.29 -8.35 -26.36
N ALA A 303 -4.37 -8.52 -27.12
CA ALA A 303 -4.31 -8.61 -28.58
C ALA A 303 -3.72 -7.38 -29.29
N LYS A 304 -3.60 -6.24 -28.59
CA LYS A 304 -2.99 -5.01 -29.10
C LYS A 304 -1.51 -4.87 -28.69
N GLY A 305 -0.92 -5.90 -28.11
CA GLY A 305 0.47 -5.87 -27.62
C GLY A 305 0.69 -5.04 -26.36
N LYS A 306 -0.37 -4.69 -25.61
CA LYS A 306 -0.28 -3.90 -24.37
C LYS A 306 -0.45 -4.77 -23.14
N PRO A 307 0.20 -4.42 -22.02
CA PRO A 307 -0.03 -5.10 -20.74
C PRO A 307 -1.47 -4.87 -20.26
N GLU A 308 -2.05 -5.91 -19.68
CA GLU A 308 -3.41 -5.92 -19.16
C GLU A 308 -3.46 -6.78 -17.90
N VAL A 309 -4.11 -6.28 -16.85
CA VAL A 309 -4.28 -7.02 -15.60
C VAL A 309 -5.45 -7.99 -15.72
N ARG A 310 -5.21 -9.24 -15.33
CA ARG A 310 -6.23 -10.26 -15.10
C ARG A 310 -6.50 -10.36 -13.62
N ALA A 311 -7.63 -9.82 -13.16
CA ALA A 311 -8.03 -9.84 -11.76
C ALA A 311 -8.18 -11.28 -11.25
N ILE A 312 -7.60 -11.58 -10.08
CA ILE A 312 -7.74 -12.88 -9.40
C ILE A 312 -8.70 -12.77 -8.22
N LEU A 313 -8.60 -11.68 -7.46
CA LEU A 313 -9.56 -11.33 -6.43
C LEU A 313 -10.33 -10.12 -6.95
N ALA A 314 -11.51 -10.36 -7.54
CA ALA A 314 -12.49 -9.30 -7.70
C ALA A 314 -12.92 -8.86 -6.29
N ALA A 315 -13.20 -7.57 -6.12
CA ALA A 315 -13.82 -7.07 -4.89
C ALA A 315 -14.95 -8.03 -4.49
N LEU A 316 -14.96 -8.47 -3.24
CA LEU A 316 -16.02 -9.33 -2.72
C LEU A 316 -17.35 -8.68 -3.12
N SER A 317 -18.09 -9.31 -4.02
CA SER A 317 -19.36 -8.82 -4.52
C SER A 317 -20.23 -8.47 -3.31
N ASN A 318 -20.59 -7.19 -3.22
CA ASN A 318 -21.50 -6.73 -2.17
C ASN A 318 -22.83 -7.48 -2.32
N PRO A 319 -23.25 -8.36 -1.40
CA PRO A 319 -24.50 -9.11 -1.54
C PRO A 319 -25.74 -8.22 -1.44
N ALA A 320 -25.59 -6.91 -1.23
CA ALA A 320 -26.69 -5.95 -1.05
C ALA A 320 -27.10 -5.20 -2.34
N ALA A 321 -26.58 -5.54 -3.52
CA ALA A 321 -26.94 -4.87 -4.77
C ALA A 321 -28.09 -5.55 -5.57
N ASN A 322 -28.79 -6.54 -4.98
CA ASN A 322 -29.96 -7.16 -5.57
C ASN A 322 -31.14 -7.06 -4.60
N HIS A 323 -31.74 -5.87 -4.51
CA HIS A 323 -33.17 -5.69 -4.14
C HIS A 323 -33.69 -4.40 -4.77
#